data_f17316d8049808ec0365d1e5e0902804
#
_entry.id   f17316d8049808ec0365d1e5e0902804
#
_cell.length_a   1.000
_cell.length_b   1.000
_cell.length_c   1.000
_cell.angle_alpha   90.00
_cell.angle_beta   90.00
_cell.angle_gamma   90.00
#
_symmetry.space_group_name_H-M   'P 1'
#
loop_
_entity.id
_entity.type
_entity.pdbx_description
1 polymer ?
#
loop_
_entity_poly.entity_id
_entity_poly.type
_entity_poly.pdbx_seq_one_letter_code
_entity_poly.pdbx_strand_id
1 'polypeptide(L)'
;MLRRPALFLLFFSCLIQAQYTDQINSNRPGASIGAYAVGKGIVQFEGGYEFRKYKHQGYNFSTISGNIAFLSVRWGFLSERLELTYQGSYMFDKFTNKISSQEIVSKRKGFLQNFMGIKYLIYDPFKQEEKVNVYSWKANNGFKLKQLIPAVSFTAGANFIFDSSHPYPFGDVYDIVYRPLFFQNLNIQTEREPFLSLRGVLATQSHFLGRWVFVTNFIYDRFLTDYTTQSYILTLTHTFHPLWSVYLENEGVFSERYKDQIFRTGIAYLFSDEIQIESSVGVNNSVLPSSFFVNLGVSYRLNFHKDFTSAAEIQYKASVKEEKELKKTMKKNTKAERKRARKAKKI
;
A
#
# COMPACT_ATOMS: atom_id res chain seq x y z
N MET A 1 -10.26 46.35 -17.21
CA MET A 1 -9.38 45.18 -17.10
C MET A 1 -9.56 44.48 -15.75
N LEU A 2 -10.65 43.73 -15.57
CA LEU A 2 -10.96 43.01 -14.30
C LEU A 2 -11.99 41.92 -14.58
N ARG A 3 -11.59 40.82 -15.28
CA ARG A 3 -12.50 39.69 -15.58
C ARG A 3 -11.80 38.32 -15.61
N ARG A 4 -10.79 38.06 -14.79
CA ARG A 4 -10.09 36.74 -14.80
C ARG A 4 -9.92 35.98 -13.47
N PRO A 5 -10.47 36.36 -12.30
CA PRO A 5 -10.45 35.47 -11.13
C PRO A 5 -11.70 34.60 -10.96
N ALA A 6 -12.79 34.82 -11.74
CA ALA A 6 -14.03 34.07 -11.53
C ALA A 6 -14.02 32.64 -12.07
N LEU A 7 -13.07 32.28 -12.93
CA LEU A 7 -12.97 30.91 -13.49
C LEU A 7 -12.28 29.90 -12.57
N PHE A 8 -11.54 30.38 -11.57
CA PHE A 8 -10.82 29.50 -10.62
C PHE A 8 -11.70 29.04 -9.43
N LEU A 9 -12.81 29.73 -9.18
CA LEU A 9 -13.74 29.41 -8.10
C LEU A 9 -14.79 28.33 -8.46
N LEU A 10 -14.99 28.05 -9.75
CA LEU A 10 -15.94 27.02 -10.20
C LEU A 10 -15.43 25.58 -10.12
N PHE A 11 -14.15 25.40 -9.86
CA PHE A 11 -13.57 24.04 -9.67
C PHE A 11 -13.67 23.50 -8.25
N PHE A 12 -14.13 24.31 -7.28
CA PHE A 12 -14.15 23.93 -5.84
C PHE A 12 -15.48 23.37 -5.33
N SER A 13 -16.52 23.26 -6.15
CA SER A 13 -17.86 22.88 -5.71
C SER A 13 -18.28 21.44 -5.98
N CYS A 14 -17.36 20.56 -6.36
CA CYS A 14 -17.61 19.11 -6.35
C CYS A 14 -17.19 18.48 -5.02
N LEU A 15 -17.84 18.87 -3.92
CA LEU A 15 -17.85 18.10 -2.67
C LEU A 15 -18.69 16.85 -2.91
N ILE A 16 -18.07 15.85 -3.46
CA ILE A 16 -18.71 14.59 -3.80
C ILE A 16 -18.19 13.57 -2.79
N GLN A 17 -19.11 12.97 -2.03
CA GLN A 17 -18.83 11.92 -1.07
C GLN A 17 -18.16 10.74 -1.78
N ALA A 18 -16.95 10.38 -1.36
CA ALA A 18 -16.32 9.12 -1.72
C ALA A 18 -16.86 8.03 -0.79
N GLN A 19 -16.96 6.80 -1.26
CA GLN A 19 -17.38 5.69 -0.40
C GLN A 19 -16.29 5.43 0.65
N TYR A 20 -16.66 5.58 1.91
CA TYR A 20 -15.89 5.13 3.06
C TYR A 20 -15.94 3.59 3.09
N THR A 21 -14.79 2.95 3.19
CA THR A 21 -14.70 1.49 3.40
C THR A 21 -14.39 1.22 4.87
N ASP A 22 -15.22 0.42 5.54
CA ASP A 22 -15.01 0.04 6.94
C ASP A 22 -13.78 -0.85 7.11
N GLN A 23 -13.38 -1.54 6.05
CA GLN A 23 -12.30 -2.50 6.02
C GLN A 23 -10.98 -1.88 5.51
N ILE A 24 -9.86 -2.36 6.05
CA ILE A 24 -8.53 -1.95 5.62
C ILE A 24 -8.31 -2.22 4.12
N ASN A 25 -7.78 -1.25 3.40
CA ASN A 25 -7.35 -1.35 2.01
C ASN A 25 -5.84 -1.13 1.93
N SER A 26 -5.09 -2.20 2.16
CA SER A 26 -3.62 -2.16 2.11
C SER A 26 -3.10 -2.20 0.68
N ASN A 27 -2.00 -1.49 0.42
CA ASN A 27 -1.21 -1.65 -0.80
C ASN A 27 -0.36 -2.93 -0.79
N ARG A 28 -0.23 -3.55 0.37
CA ARG A 28 0.54 -4.77 0.58
C ARG A 28 -0.32 -6.03 0.33
N PRO A 29 0.31 -7.17 0.02
CA PRO A 29 1.74 -7.52 0.08
C PRO A 29 2.55 -7.23 -1.19
N GLY A 30 1.95 -6.66 -2.23
CA GLY A 30 2.66 -6.26 -3.44
C GLY A 30 3.49 -4.98 -3.29
N ALA A 31 4.12 -4.56 -4.37
CA ALA A 31 4.77 -3.27 -4.52
C ALA A 31 3.85 -2.22 -5.16
N SER A 32 2.71 -2.65 -5.70
CA SER A 32 1.76 -1.75 -6.37
C SER A 32 1.05 -0.82 -5.39
N ILE A 33 0.78 0.39 -5.85
CA ILE A 33 0.02 1.40 -5.13
C ILE A 33 -1.40 1.39 -5.66
N GLY A 34 -2.39 1.14 -4.80
CA GLY A 34 -3.80 1.21 -5.16
C GLY A 34 -4.24 2.61 -5.54
N ALA A 35 -5.26 2.73 -6.39
CA ALA A 35 -5.77 4.03 -6.82
C ALA A 35 -6.55 4.77 -5.71
N TYR A 36 -7.20 4.04 -4.81
CA TYR A 36 -8.01 4.64 -3.76
C TYR A 36 -7.18 5.26 -2.64
N ALA A 37 -7.61 6.42 -2.15
CA ALA A 37 -7.11 7.02 -0.93
C ALA A 37 -7.71 6.30 0.30
N VAL A 38 -7.04 6.38 1.45
CA VAL A 38 -7.51 5.72 2.69
C VAL A 38 -8.76 6.36 3.29
N GLY A 39 -9.20 7.52 2.78
CA GLY A 39 -10.35 8.26 3.29
C GLY A 39 -10.01 9.24 4.41
N LYS A 40 -10.86 10.26 4.57
CA LYS A 40 -10.65 11.35 5.53
C LYS A 40 -10.67 10.84 6.98
N GLY A 41 -9.68 11.25 7.76
CA GLY A 41 -9.58 10.88 9.17
C GLY A 41 -9.05 9.48 9.43
N ILE A 42 -8.49 8.82 8.41
CA ILE A 42 -7.87 7.51 8.54
C ILE A 42 -6.35 7.66 8.47
N VAL A 43 -5.66 6.98 9.37
CA VAL A 43 -4.21 6.78 9.31
C VAL A 43 -3.93 5.29 9.21
N GLN A 44 -3.23 4.89 8.17
CA GLN A 44 -2.86 3.50 7.92
C GLN A 44 -1.35 3.33 7.94
N PHE A 45 -0.89 2.36 8.69
CA PHE A 45 0.51 1.96 8.79
C PHE A 45 0.68 0.61 8.10
N GLU A 46 1.67 0.49 7.26
CA GLU A 46 2.04 -0.74 6.57
C GLU A 46 3.52 -0.97 6.78
N GLY A 47 3.89 -1.95 7.59
CA GLY A 47 5.28 -2.20 7.96
C GLY A 47 5.65 -3.66 7.88
N GLY A 48 6.94 -3.93 7.79
CA GLY A 48 7.42 -5.30 7.76
C GLY A 48 8.91 -5.42 7.51
N TYR A 49 9.27 -6.62 7.14
CA TYR A 49 10.63 -7.03 6.98
C TYR A 49 10.80 -7.87 5.71
N GLU A 50 11.85 -7.58 4.96
CA GLU A 50 12.18 -8.28 3.74
C GLU A 50 13.60 -8.82 3.82
N PHE A 51 13.79 -10.08 3.50
CA PHE A 51 15.07 -10.68 3.20
C PHE A 51 15.29 -10.68 1.69
N ARG A 52 16.42 -10.12 1.23
CA ARG A 52 16.77 -10.01 -0.18
C ARG A 52 18.17 -10.53 -0.44
N LYS A 53 18.32 -11.34 -1.47
CA LYS A 53 19.61 -11.88 -1.88
C LYS A 53 19.84 -11.62 -3.37
N TYR A 54 21.00 -11.04 -3.67
CA TYR A 54 21.49 -10.87 -5.04
C TYR A 54 22.71 -11.77 -5.27
N LYS A 55 22.84 -12.30 -6.50
CA LYS A 55 24.04 -13.00 -6.95
C LYS A 55 24.43 -12.44 -8.31
N HIS A 56 25.69 -12.03 -8.45
CA HIS A 56 26.27 -11.52 -9.68
C HIS A 56 27.45 -12.39 -10.10
N GLN A 57 27.24 -13.29 -11.06
CA GLN A 57 28.26 -14.24 -11.49
C GLN A 57 29.33 -13.62 -12.39
N GLY A 58 29.01 -12.51 -13.09
CA GLY A 58 29.91 -11.84 -14.04
C GLY A 58 31.03 -11.04 -13.39
N TYR A 59 30.87 -10.58 -12.13
CA TYR A 59 31.89 -9.84 -11.38
C TYR A 59 32.26 -10.58 -10.11
N ASN A 60 33.42 -11.27 -10.14
CA ASN A 60 34.04 -11.89 -8.97
C ASN A 60 33.07 -12.74 -8.13
N PHE A 61 32.06 -13.34 -8.73
CA PHE A 61 31.02 -14.13 -8.05
C PHE A 61 30.46 -13.43 -6.82
N SER A 62 30.19 -12.12 -6.94
CA SER A 62 29.72 -11.32 -5.81
C SER A 62 28.30 -11.72 -5.36
N THR A 63 28.10 -11.67 -4.07
CA THR A 63 26.80 -11.94 -3.45
C THR A 63 26.45 -10.85 -2.44
N ILE A 64 25.17 -10.45 -2.42
CA ILE A 64 24.65 -9.50 -1.45
C ILE A 64 23.50 -10.18 -0.71
N SER A 65 23.59 -10.19 0.61
CA SER A 65 22.50 -10.64 1.46
C SER A 65 22.03 -9.46 2.31
N GLY A 66 20.83 -8.98 2.04
CA GLY A 66 20.26 -7.80 2.68
C GLY A 66 19.02 -8.13 3.49
N ASN A 67 18.87 -7.41 4.57
CA ASN A 67 17.69 -7.38 5.43
C ASN A 67 17.13 -5.98 5.39
N ILE A 68 15.87 -5.82 5.03
CA ILE A 68 15.22 -4.53 4.82
C ILE A 68 14.04 -4.42 5.76
N ALA A 69 14.07 -3.41 6.63
CA ALA A 69 12.89 -2.98 7.38
C ALA A 69 12.19 -1.89 6.59
N PHE A 70 10.88 -1.98 6.41
CA PHE A 70 10.11 -0.97 5.69
C PHE A 70 8.91 -0.51 6.51
N LEU A 71 8.54 0.76 6.29
CA LEU A 71 7.36 1.40 6.87
C LEU A 71 6.73 2.32 5.84
N SER A 72 5.45 2.15 5.60
CA SER A 72 4.63 3.09 4.85
C SER A 72 3.55 3.65 5.76
N VAL A 73 3.33 4.96 5.69
CA VAL A 73 2.26 5.65 6.44
C VAL A 73 1.39 6.37 5.43
N ARG A 74 0.09 6.14 5.49
CA ARG A 74 -0.91 6.75 4.63
C ARG A 74 -1.91 7.48 5.49
N TRP A 75 -2.08 8.76 5.26
CA TRP A 75 -2.98 9.61 6.02
C TRP A 75 -3.97 10.33 5.12
N GLY A 76 -5.26 10.02 5.27
CA GLY A 76 -6.34 10.73 4.61
C GLY A 76 -6.68 12.02 5.36
N PHE A 77 -6.40 13.16 4.75
CA PHE A 77 -6.63 14.47 5.34
C PHE A 77 -7.43 15.36 4.38
N LEU A 78 -8.10 16.37 4.90
CA LEU A 78 -8.91 17.36 4.17
C LEU A 78 -10.07 16.76 3.36
N SER A 79 -9.86 15.75 2.54
CA SER A 79 -10.82 15.20 1.59
C SER A 79 -10.70 13.68 1.51
N GLU A 80 -11.79 12.98 1.18
CA GLU A 80 -11.81 11.53 0.90
C GLU A 80 -10.93 11.11 -0.30
N ARG A 81 -10.52 12.06 -1.12
CA ARG A 81 -9.71 11.84 -2.32
C ARG A 81 -8.24 12.17 -2.13
N LEU A 82 -7.89 12.78 -1.01
CA LEU A 82 -6.55 13.29 -0.77
C LEU A 82 -5.87 12.50 0.33
N GLU A 83 -4.69 11.98 0.04
CA GLU A 83 -3.88 11.18 0.95
C GLU A 83 -2.45 11.71 0.97
N LEU A 84 -1.92 11.94 2.17
CA LEU A 84 -0.49 12.11 2.39
C LEU A 84 0.13 10.74 2.58
N THR A 85 1.23 10.46 1.88
CA THR A 85 1.93 9.19 1.95
C THR A 85 3.40 9.39 2.29
N TYR A 86 3.90 8.56 3.19
CA TYR A 86 5.31 8.40 3.50
C TYR A 86 5.72 6.96 3.26
N GLN A 87 6.87 6.72 2.64
CA GLN A 87 7.46 5.40 2.43
C GLN A 87 8.93 5.45 2.80
N GLY A 88 9.29 4.72 3.84
CA GLY A 88 10.65 4.56 4.30
C GLY A 88 11.09 3.11 4.25
N SER A 89 12.31 2.84 3.83
CA SER A 89 12.92 1.52 3.92
C SER A 89 14.40 1.64 4.26
N TYR A 90 14.84 0.80 5.18
CA TYR A 90 16.21 0.79 5.68
C TYR A 90 16.82 -0.60 5.52
N MET A 91 17.98 -0.66 4.90
CA MET A 91 18.68 -1.91 4.58
C MET A 91 19.94 -2.08 5.42
N PHE A 92 20.14 -3.32 5.88
CA PHE A 92 21.37 -3.84 6.41
C PHE A 92 21.84 -4.94 5.48
N ASP A 93 22.98 -4.80 4.85
CA ASP A 93 23.49 -5.83 3.96
C ASP A 93 24.90 -6.30 4.27
N LYS A 94 25.18 -7.49 3.76
CA LYS A 94 26.50 -8.09 3.68
C LYS A 94 26.84 -8.27 2.21
N PHE A 95 27.76 -7.47 1.71
CA PHE A 95 28.32 -7.60 0.38
C PHE A 95 29.57 -8.48 0.43
N THR A 96 29.60 -9.53 -0.35
CA THR A 96 30.73 -10.47 -0.44
C THR A 96 31.22 -10.50 -1.87
N ASN A 97 32.51 -10.25 -2.06
CA ASN A 97 33.18 -10.24 -3.36
C ASN A 97 34.40 -11.16 -3.32
N LYS A 98 34.57 -11.99 -4.34
CA LYS A 98 35.73 -12.90 -4.46
C LYS A 98 36.72 -12.34 -5.47
N ILE A 99 37.61 -11.50 -5.00
CA ILE A 99 38.73 -11.01 -5.82
C ILE A 99 39.92 -11.94 -5.60
N SER A 100 40.32 -12.69 -6.63
CA SER A 100 41.38 -13.69 -6.52
C SER A 100 41.01 -14.83 -5.54
N SER A 101 41.93 -15.31 -4.74
CA SER A 101 41.72 -16.36 -3.74
C SER A 101 41.18 -15.84 -2.39
N GLN A 102 41.04 -14.52 -2.23
CA GLN A 102 40.54 -13.92 -1.00
C GLN A 102 39.08 -13.44 -1.15
N GLU A 103 38.27 -13.72 -0.12
CA GLU A 103 36.91 -13.25 0.00
C GLU A 103 36.91 -11.91 0.76
N ILE A 104 36.47 -10.85 0.10
CA ILE A 104 36.30 -9.53 0.73
C ILE A 104 34.86 -9.39 1.14
N VAL A 105 34.64 -9.14 2.43
CA VAL A 105 33.33 -8.95 3.04
C VAL A 105 33.19 -7.53 3.52
N SER A 106 32.16 -6.83 3.03
CA SER A 106 31.79 -5.48 3.47
C SER A 106 30.38 -5.49 4.02
N LYS A 107 30.16 -4.82 5.16
CA LYS A 107 28.84 -4.61 5.75
C LYS A 107 28.42 -3.18 5.50
N ARG A 108 27.22 -2.99 4.97
CA ARG A 108 26.65 -1.68 4.68
C ARG A 108 25.29 -1.55 5.36
N LYS A 109 24.92 -0.32 5.67
CA LYS A 109 23.60 0.02 6.22
C LYS A 109 23.18 1.41 5.74
N GLY A 110 21.91 1.60 5.48
CA GLY A 110 21.38 2.89 5.06
C GLY A 110 19.94 2.82 4.60
N PHE A 111 19.37 3.98 4.36
CA PHE A 111 18.04 4.07 3.77
C PHE A 111 18.07 3.67 2.28
N LEU A 112 17.18 2.80 1.84
CA LEU A 112 16.93 2.55 0.43
C LEU A 112 15.96 3.57 -0.15
N GLN A 113 15.02 4.03 0.67
CA GLN A 113 13.97 4.95 0.26
C GLN A 113 13.53 5.81 1.44
N ASN A 114 13.36 7.10 1.19
CA ASN A 114 12.66 8.05 2.05
C ASN A 114 11.80 8.92 1.16
N PHE A 115 10.62 8.44 0.84
CA PHE A 115 9.68 9.13 -0.04
C PHE A 115 8.56 9.76 0.77
N MET A 116 8.27 11.03 0.49
CA MET A 116 7.07 11.72 0.97
C MET A 116 6.32 12.29 -0.23
N GLY A 117 5.02 12.03 -0.29
CA GLY A 117 4.20 12.44 -1.42
C GLY A 117 2.74 12.67 -1.05
N ILE A 118 2.03 13.25 -2.01
CA ILE A 118 0.60 13.49 -1.94
C ILE A 118 -0.06 12.71 -3.07
N LYS A 119 -1.06 11.90 -2.73
CA LYS A 119 -1.89 11.17 -3.69
C LYS A 119 -3.25 11.83 -3.80
N TYR A 120 -3.72 11.98 -5.03
CA TYR A 120 -5.05 12.49 -5.34
C TYR A 120 -5.81 11.52 -6.24
N LEU A 121 -7.00 11.08 -5.80
CA LEU A 121 -7.93 10.27 -6.58
C LEU A 121 -8.65 11.16 -7.59
N ILE A 122 -8.27 11.04 -8.87
CA ILE A 122 -8.79 11.85 -9.98
C ILE A 122 -10.16 11.36 -10.39
N TYR A 123 -10.30 10.06 -10.61
CA TYR A 123 -11.51 9.45 -11.13
C TYR A 123 -11.88 8.19 -10.37
N ASP A 124 -13.16 8.06 -10.00
CA ASP A 124 -13.73 6.90 -9.32
C ASP A 124 -15.00 6.44 -10.08
N PRO A 125 -14.93 5.31 -10.80
CA PRO A 125 -16.07 4.78 -11.56
C PRO A 125 -17.14 4.14 -10.67
N PHE A 126 -16.81 3.76 -9.44
CA PHE A 126 -17.71 3.06 -8.51
C PHE A 126 -18.49 4.00 -7.60
N LYS A 127 -18.31 5.29 -7.76
CA LYS A 127 -19.02 6.29 -6.98
C LYS A 127 -20.54 6.31 -7.21
N GLN A 128 -21.00 5.93 -8.39
CA GLN A 128 -22.42 5.82 -8.68
C GLN A 128 -22.90 4.42 -8.28
N GLU A 129 -23.89 4.36 -7.37
CA GLU A 129 -24.55 3.11 -7.00
C GLU A 129 -25.03 2.39 -8.26
N GLU A 130 -24.68 1.14 -8.41
CA GLU A 130 -25.22 0.31 -9.47
C GLU A 130 -26.71 0.05 -9.18
N LYS A 131 -27.57 0.45 -10.10
CA LYS A 131 -29.00 0.11 -10.01
C LYS A 131 -29.15 -1.40 -10.07
N VAL A 132 -29.56 -1.99 -8.96
CA VAL A 132 -29.82 -3.43 -8.87
C VAL A 132 -30.98 -3.78 -9.79
N ASN A 133 -30.76 -4.72 -10.72
CA ASN A 133 -31.83 -5.25 -11.55
C ASN A 133 -32.62 -6.30 -10.75
N VAL A 134 -33.83 -5.92 -10.30
CA VAL A 134 -34.67 -6.77 -9.46
C VAL A 134 -35.13 -8.03 -10.20
N TYR A 135 -35.14 -8.04 -11.54
CA TYR A 135 -35.67 -9.12 -12.36
C TYR A 135 -34.63 -10.14 -12.85
N SER A 136 -33.35 -9.85 -12.72
CA SER A 136 -32.32 -10.75 -13.25
C SER A 136 -31.07 -10.83 -12.37
N TRP A 137 -30.90 -11.99 -11.73
CA TRP A 137 -29.70 -12.33 -10.97
C TRP A 137 -28.44 -12.27 -11.87
N LYS A 138 -28.53 -12.78 -13.11
CA LYS A 138 -27.42 -12.80 -14.07
C LYS A 138 -26.98 -11.38 -14.48
N ALA A 139 -27.92 -10.44 -14.60
CA ALA A 139 -27.61 -9.05 -14.91
C ALA A 139 -26.85 -8.34 -13.78
N ASN A 140 -27.05 -8.76 -12.53
CA ASN A 140 -26.34 -8.19 -11.38
C ASN A 140 -24.97 -8.83 -11.17
N ASN A 141 -24.83 -10.14 -11.39
CA ASN A 141 -23.63 -10.92 -11.06
C ASN A 141 -22.79 -11.33 -12.28
N GLY A 142 -23.22 -10.99 -13.51
CA GLY A 142 -22.46 -11.23 -14.73
C GLY A 142 -21.34 -10.20 -14.91
N PHE A 143 -20.34 -10.57 -15.71
CA PHE A 143 -19.28 -9.65 -16.13
C PHE A 143 -19.87 -8.47 -16.92
N LYS A 144 -19.55 -7.25 -16.49
CA LYS A 144 -19.95 -6.00 -17.15
C LYS A 144 -18.71 -5.26 -17.63
N LEU A 145 -18.66 -4.86 -18.89
CA LEU A 145 -17.54 -4.07 -19.43
C LEU A 145 -17.27 -2.77 -18.65
N LYS A 146 -18.31 -2.20 -18.01
CA LYS A 146 -18.17 -1.03 -17.14
C LYS A 146 -17.27 -1.29 -15.93
N GLN A 147 -17.17 -2.53 -15.46
CA GLN A 147 -16.30 -2.92 -14.34
C GLN A 147 -14.80 -2.87 -14.70
N LEU A 148 -14.46 -2.84 -15.99
CA LEU A 148 -13.09 -2.67 -16.45
C LEU A 148 -12.61 -1.22 -16.42
N ILE A 149 -13.54 -0.25 -16.33
CA ILE A 149 -13.17 1.17 -16.23
C ILE A 149 -12.45 1.36 -14.90
N PRO A 150 -11.15 1.76 -14.89
CA PRO A 150 -10.39 1.86 -13.67
C PRO A 150 -10.69 3.15 -12.89
N ALA A 151 -10.58 3.08 -11.58
CA ALA A 151 -10.29 4.25 -10.77
C ALA A 151 -8.86 4.74 -11.10
N VAL A 152 -8.65 6.04 -11.10
CA VAL A 152 -7.38 6.67 -11.49
C VAL A 152 -6.93 7.63 -10.40
N SER A 153 -5.69 7.49 -9.95
CA SER A 153 -5.05 8.44 -9.02
C SER A 153 -3.66 8.81 -9.48
N PHE A 154 -3.23 9.97 -9.04
CA PHE A 154 -1.88 10.46 -9.26
C PHE A 154 -1.23 10.77 -7.92
N THR A 155 0.01 10.29 -7.72
CA THR A 155 0.85 10.59 -6.57
C THR A 155 2.07 11.37 -7.05
N ALA A 156 2.35 12.50 -6.43
CA ALA A 156 3.56 13.27 -6.64
C ALA A 156 4.27 13.47 -5.31
N GLY A 157 5.59 13.38 -5.32
CA GLY A 157 6.38 13.55 -4.12
C GLY A 157 7.87 13.55 -4.40
N ALA A 158 8.64 13.50 -3.33
CA ALA A 158 10.09 13.55 -3.39
C ALA A 158 10.72 12.45 -2.52
N ASN A 159 11.83 11.94 -3.01
CA ASN A 159 12.77 11.11 -2.24
C ASN A 159 13.84 12.01 -1.64
N PHE A 160 14.18 11.77 -0.38
CA PHE A 160 15.17 12.55 0.37
C PHE A 160 16.37 11.69 0.74
N ILE A 161 17.56 12.23 0.57
CA ILE A 161 18.83 11.65 1.02
C ILE A 161 19.38 12.53 2.13
N PHE A 162 19.57 11.97 3.33
CA PHE A 162 20.01 12.74 4.51
C PHE A 162 21.52 12.79 4.68
N ASP A 163 22.28 11.93 4.00
CA ASP A 163 23.72 11.83 4.16
C ASP A 163 24.43 11.72 2.81
N SER A 164 25.49 12.50 2.60
CA SER A 164 26.31 12.49 1.39
C SER A 164 27.15 11.21 1.24
N SER A 165 27.37 10.48 2.33
CA SER A 165 28.09 9.19 2.35
C SER A 165 27.16 7.98 2.22
N HIS A 166 25.91 8.21 1.79
CA HIS A 166 24.88 7.21 1.74
C HIS A 166 25.21 6.06 0.75
N PRO A 167 25.21 4.79 1.20
CA PRO A 167 25.57 3.66 0.33
C PRO A 167 24.55 3.35 -0.77
N TYR A 168 23.29 3.82 -0.63
CA TYR A 168 22.18 3.57 -1.53
C TYR A 168 21.41 4.84 -1.88
N PRO A 169 22.00 5.79 -2.60
CA PRO A 169 21.36 7.11 -2.79
C PRO A 169 19.98 7.05 -3.44
N PHE A 170 19.74 6.07 -4.27
CA PHE A 170 18.44 5.86 -4.92
C PHE A 170 17.77 4.53 -4.58
N GLY A 171 18.46 3.64 -3.85
CA GLY A 171 17.93 2.38 -3.36
C GLY A 171 17.61 1.35 -4.44
N ASP A 172 18.14 1.53 -5.64
CA ASP A 172 17.95 0.60 -6.74
C ASP A 172 19.00 -0.50 -6.82
N VAL A 173 18.84 -1.40 -7.79
CA VAL A 173 19.77 -2.51 -8.02
C VAL A 173 21.16 -2.00 -8.40
N TYR A 174 21.26 -0.86 -9.09
CA TYR A 174 22.55 -0.28 -9.41
C TYR A 174 23.33 0.11 -8.15
N ASP A 175 22.71 0.80 -7.21
CA ASP A 175 23.32 1.20 -5.95
C ASP A 175 23.69 0.00 -5.07
N ILE A 176 22.82 -1.01 -5.04
CA ILE A 176 23.00 -2.18 -4.19
C ILE A 176 24.12 -3.08 -4.71
N VAL A 177 24.16 -3.32 -6.03
CA VAL A 177 25.03 -4.33 -6.65
C VAL A 177 26.21 -3.72 -7.40
N TYR A 178 25.97 -2.80 -8.32
CA TYR A 178 27.00 -2.32 -9.24
C TYR A 178 27.90 -1.25 -8.64
N ARG A 179 27.34 -0.31 -7.90
CA ARG A 179 28.13 0.77 -7.28
C ARG A 179 29.25 0.22 -6.40
N PRO A 180 29.05 -0.73 -5.46
CA PRO A 180 30.15 -1.29 -4.68
C PRO A 180 31.15 -2.09 -5.52
N LEU A 181 30.73 -2.74 -6.60
CA LEU A 181 31.64 -3.43 -7.51
C LEU A 181 32.57 -2.46 -8.22
N PHE A 182 32.04 -1.34 -8.71
CA PHE A 182 32.85 -0.32 -9.37
C PHE A 182 33.81 0.38 -8.42
N PHE A 183 33.37 0.68 -7.19
CA PHE A 183 34.26 1.24 -6.18
C PHE A 183 35.44 0.34 -5.85
N GLN A 184 35.20 -0.93 -5.65
CA GLN A 184 36.25 -1.88 -5.26
C GLN A 184 37.17 -2.22 -6.41
N ASN A 185 36.67 -2.33 -7.64
CA ASN A 185 37.42 -2.81 -8.78
C ASN A 185 38.10 -1.68 -9.59
N LEU A 186 37.47 -0.51 -9.67
CA LEU A 186 37.92 0.58 -10.55
C LEU A 186 38.34 1.83 -9.81
N ASN A 187 38.17 1.86 -8.48
CA ASN A 187 38.43 3.02 -7.64
C ASN A 187 37.80 4.33 -8.17
N ILE A 188 36.63 4.21 -8.79
CA ILE A 188 35.90 5.35 -9.34
C ILE A 188 35.22 6.07 -8.20
N GLN A 189 35.56 7.32 -7.97
CA GLN A 189 34.79 8.19 -7.09
C GLN A 189 33.48 8.54 -7.78
N THR A 190 32.36 8.22 -7.14
CA THR A 190 31.06 8.62 -7.64
C THR A 190 30.83 10.10 -7.39
N GLU A 191 30.24 10.77 -8.36
CA GLU A 191 29.74 12.13 -8.22
C GLU A 191 28.75 12.22 -7.04
N ARG A 192 28.69 13.41 -6.44
CA ARG A 192 27.72 13.65 -5.36
C ARG A 192 26.32 13.61 -5.93
N GLU A 193 25.53 12.68 -5.45
CA GLU A 193 24.13 12.57 -5.85
C GLU A 193 23.29 13.69 -5.20
N PRO A 194 22.26 14.18 -5.89
CA PRO A 194 21.38 15.22 -5.35
C PRO A 194 20.64 14.73 -4.10
N PHE A 195 20.47 15.62 -3.12
CA PHE A 195 19.74 15.32 -1.88
C PHE A 195 18.25 15.09 -2.08
N LEU A 196 17.72 15.52 -3.20
CA LEU A 196 16.31 15.47 -3.53
C LEU A 196 16.12 14.94 -4.94
N SER A 197 15.20 13.98 -5.09
CA SER A 197 14.71 13.56 -6.41
C SER A 197 13.19 13.51 -6.41
N LEU A 198 12.57 13.91 -7.52
CA LEU A 198 11.12 13.88 -7.63
C LEU A 198 10.64 12.55 -8.21
N ARG A 199 9.45 12.12 -7.74
CA ARG A 199 8.78 10.90 -8.18
C ARG A 199 7.32 11.18 -8.46
N GLY A 200 6.83 10.68 -9.61
CA GLY A 200 5.43 10.66 -9.99
C GLY A 200 4.94 9.23 -10.16
N VAL A 201 3.73 8.94 -9.71
CA VAL A 201 3.07 7.63 -9.88
C VAL A 201 1.65 7.85 -10.37
N LEU A 202 1.33 7.29 -11.53
CA LEU A 202 -0.02 7.15 -12.04
C LEU A 202 -0.52 5.74 -11.66
N ALA A 203 -1.52 5.65 -10.81
CA ALA A 203 -2.11 4.39 -10.40
C ALA A 203 -3.52 4.23 -10.94
N THR A 204 -3.82 3.04 -11.49
CA THR A 204 -5.15 2.66 -11.93
C THR A 204 -5.59 1.38 -11.24
N GLN A 205 -6.88 1.25 -10.93
CA GLN A 205 -7.42 0.10 -10.23
C GLN A 205 -8.81 -0.25 -10.74
N SER A 206 -8.98 -1.47 -11.22
CA SER A 206 -10.25 -2.03 -11.69
C SER A 206 -10.71 -3.17 -10.80
N HIS A 207 -12.01 -3.24 -10.55
CA HIS A 207 -12.65 -4.31 -9.77
C HIS A 207 -13.63 -5.05 -10.66
N PHE A 208 -13.49 -6.35 -10.81
CA PHE A 208 -14.36 -7.17 -11.65
C PHE A 208 -14.69 -8.51 -11.03
N LEU A 209 -15.84 -9.05 -11.43
CA LEU A 209 -16.38 -10.33 -10.92
C LEU A 209 -16.48 -10.37 -9.38
N GLY A 210 -16.54 -9.23 -8.70
CA GLY A 210 -16.68 -9.12 -7.25
C GLY A 210 -15.51 -9.61 -6.39
N ARG A 211 -14.51 -10.30 -6.99
CA ARG A 211 -13.41 -10.94 -6.27
C ARG A 211 -12.04 -10.67 -6.87
N TRP A 212 -11.98 -10.03 -8.02
CA TRP A 212 -10.75 -9.75 -8.75
C TRP A 212 -10.46 -8.25 -8.73
N VAL A 213 -9.22 -7.93 -8.44
CA VAL A 213 -8.71 -6.55 -8.47
C VAL A 213 -7.49 -6.53 -9.36
N PHE A 214 -7.48 -5.63 -10.34
CA PHE A 214 -6.34 -5.40 -11.20
C PHE A 214 -5.82 -3.98 -10.97
N VAL A 215 -4.55 -3.88 -10.56
CA VAL A 215 -3.87 -2.61 -10.33
C VAL A 215 -2.76 -2.44 -11.34
N THR A 216 -2.68 -1.25 -11.94
CA THR A 216 -1.57 -0.86 -12.79
C THR A 216 -0.96 0.41 -12.28
N ASN A 217 0.36 0.44 -12.14
CA ASN A 217 1.11 1.66 -11.84
C ASN A 217 2.08 1.97 -12.98
N PHE A 218 2.18 3.24 -13.31
CA PHE A 218 3.26 3.82 -14.10
C PHE A 218 4.03 4.79 -13.23
N ILE A 219 5.31 4.54 -13.06
CA ILE A 219 6.18 5.26 -12.13
C ILE A 219 7.27 5.94 -12.94
N TYR A 220 7.43 7.24 -12.72
CA TYR A 220 8.55 8.01 -13.19
C TYR A 220 9.31 8.52 -11.99
N ASP A 221 10.51 7.99 -11.78
CA ASP A 221 11.33 8.28 -10.61
C ASP A 221 12.63 8.99 -10.99
N ARG A 222 13.24 9.68 -10.02
CA ARG A 222 14.49 10.41 -10.17
C ARG A 222 14.42 11.56 -11.17
N PHE A 223 13.28 12.17 -11.32
CA PHE A 223 13.20 13.43 -12.05
C PHE A 223 14.11 14.48 -11.38
N LEU A 224 14.78 15.32 -12.13
CA LEU A 224 15.83 16.25 -11.73
C LEU A 224 17.18 15.58 -11.39
N THR A 225 17.41 14.34 -11.81
CA THR A 225 18.73 13.70 -11.74
C THR A 225 19.18 13.27 -13.12
N ASP A 226 20.48 12.98 -13.29
CA ASP A 226 21.04 12.56 -14.58
C ASP A 226 20.54 11.17 -15.01
N TYR A 227 20.04 10.36 -14.07
CA TYR A 227 19.62 8.99 -14.33
C TYR A 227 18.18 8.75 -13.92
N THR A 228 17.28 9.09 -14.80
CA THR A 228 15.84 8.86 -14.60
C THR A 228 15.50 7.36 -14.68
N THR A 229 14.51 6.94 -13.92
CA THR A 229 14.00 5.56 -13.92
C THR A 229 12.52 5.56 -14.24
N GLN A 230 12.13 4.72 -15.18
CA GLN A 230 10.75 4.44 -15.52
C GLN A 230 10.42 3.01 -15.08
N SER A 231 9.26 2.81 -14.48
CA SER A 231 8.80 1.47 -14.16
C SER A 231 7.30 1.34 -14.31
N TYR A 232 6.86 0.12 -14.55
CA TYR A 232 5.45 -0.24 -14.45
C TYR A 232 5.28 -1.39 -13.45
N ILE A 233 4.12 -1.46 -12.82
CA ILE A 233 3.73 -2.58 -11.97
C ILE A 233 2.33 -3.00 -12.37
N LEU A 234 2.16 -4.30 -12.63
CA LEU A 234 0.88 -4.92 -12.94
C LEU A 234 0.59 -5.95 -11.86
N THR A 235 -0.48 -5.77 -11.11
CA THR A 235 -0.85 -6.65 -10.00
C THR A 235 -2.26 -7.16 -10.20
N LEU A 236 -2.43 -8.47 -10.20
CA LEU A 236 -3.71 -9.16 -10.23
C LEU A 236 -3.94 -9.84 -8.89
N THR A 237 -4.94 -9.42 -8.15
CA THR A 237 -5.33 -9.97 -6.85
C THR A 237 -6.65 -10.74 -6.97
N HIS A 238 -6.73 -11.89 -6.32
CA HIS A 238 -7.94 -12.70 -6.22
C HIS A 238 -8.28 -13.01 -4.76
N THR A 239 -9.48 -12.64 -4.33
CA THR A 239 -10.03 -12.95 -3.02
C THR A 239 -10.84 -14.25 -3.11
N PHE A 240 -10.23 -15.38 -2.74
CA PHE A 240 -10.89 -16.69 -2.78
C PHE A 240 -11.73 -16.98 -1.54
N HIS A 241 -11.45 -16.32 -0.42
CA HIS A 241 -12.20 -16.36 0.82
C HIS A 241 -12.29 -14.94 1.40
N PRO A 242 -13.37 -14.54 2.11
CA PRO A 242 -13.48 -13.18 2.66
C PRO A 242 -12.30 -12.71 3.49
N LEU A 243 -11.56 -13.63 4.12
CA LEU A 243 -10.36 -13.34 4.94
C LEU A 243 -9.04 -13.57 4.18
N TRP A 244 -9.05 -14.17 2.98
CA TRP A 244 -7.84 -14.57 2.30
C TRP A 244 -7.81 -14.08 0.87
N SER A 245 -6.71 -13.48 0.48
CA SER A 245 -6.43 -13.09 -0.90
C SER A 245 -5.04 -13.54 -1.33
N VAL A 246 -4.88 -13.81 -2.62
CA VAL A 246 -3.61 -14.10 -3.28
C VAL A 246 -3.39 -13.10 -4.39
N TYR A 247 -2.15 -12.83 -4.74
CA TYR A 247 -1.82 -11.97 -5.86
C TYR A 247 -0.65 -12.48 -6.68
N LEU A 248 -0.63 -12.04 -7.93
CA LEU A 248 0.48 -12.15 -8.86
C LEU A 248 0.85 -10.75 -9.33
N GLU A 249 2.13 -10.47 -9.38
CA GLU A 249 2.63 -9.15 -9.76
C GLU A 249 3.81 -9.27 -10.70
N ASN A 250 3.83 -8.42 -11.71
CA ASN A 250 4.96 -8.19 -12.59
C ASN A 250 5.35 -6.73 -12.53
N GLU A 251 6.63 -6.46 -12.29
CA GLU A 251 7.22 -5.13 -12.34
C GLU A 251 8.31 -5.10 -13.40
N GLY A 252 8.24 -4.14 -14.30
CA GLY A 252 9.30 -3.82 -15.24
C GLY A 252 9.99 -2.52 -14.84
N VAL A 253 11.32 -2.55 -14.74
CA VAL A 253 12.17 -1.40 -14.42
C VAL A 253 13.04 -1.07 -15.61
N PHE A 254 13.07 0.19 -16.01
CA PHE A 254 13.84 0.69 -17.14
C PHE A 254 14.62 1.94 -16.74
N SER A 255 15.93 1.86 -16.77
CA SER A 255 16.82 2.99 -16.65
C SER A 255 18.01 2.83 -17.63
N GLU A 256 18.78 3.86 -17.83
CA GLU A 256 19.98 3.77 -18.64
C GLU A 256 21.01 2.81 -18.07
N ARG A 257 21.06 2.70 -16.74
CA ARG A 257 22.04 1.88 -16.00
C ARG A 257 21.60 0.44 -15.79
N TYR A 258 20.27 0.18 -15.74
CA TYR A 258 19.74 -1.12 -15.37
C TYR A 258 18.33 -1.34 -15.92
N LYS A 259 18.08 -2.56 -16.44
CA LYS A 259 16.76 -2.98 -16.90
C LYS A 259 16.48 -4.38 -16.36
N ASP A 260 15.27 -4.57 -15.82
CA ASP A 260 14.87 -5.89 -15.28
C ASP A 260 13.36 -6.07 -15.27
N GLN A 261 12.95 -7.33 -15.11
CA GLN A 261 11.58 -7.71 -14.81
C GLN A 261 11.55 -8.52 -13.52
N ILE A 262 10.67 -8.15 -12.62
CA ILE A 262 10.51 -8.76 -11.30
C ILE A 262 9.13 -9.38 -11.23
N PHE A 263 9.08 -10.62 -10.78
CA PHE A 263 7.84 -11.37 -10.56
C PHE A 263 7.66 -11.59 -9.07
N ARG A 264 6.47 -11.29 -8.55
CA ARG A 264 6.11 -11.48 -7.15
C ARG A 264 4.81 -12.24 -7.05
N THR A 265 4.69 -13.03 -6.01
CA THR A 265 3.44 -13.64 -5.59
C THR A 265 3.35 -13.62 -4.07
N GLY A 266 2.14 -13.54 -3.55
CA GLY A 266 1.97 -13.50 -2.11
C GLY A 266 0.53 -13.74 -1.70
N ILE A 267 0.36 -13.77 -0.40
CA ILE A 267 -0.90 -14.04 0.27
C ILE A 267 -1.12 -12.97 1.35
N ALA A 268 -2.35 -12.54 1.49
CA ALA A 268 -2.78 -11.66 2.57
C ALA A 268 -3.90 -12.30 3.36
N TYR A 269 -3.84 -12.16 4.68
CA TYR A 269 -4.84 -12.61 5.63
C TYR A 269 -5.40 -11.42 6.40
N LEU A 270 -6.69 -11.22 6.31
CA LEU A 270 -7.41 -10.22 7.06
C LEU A 270 -7.69 -10.76 8.47
N PHE A 271 -6.90 -10.31 9.44
CA PHE A 271 -7.06 -10.71 10.83
C PHE A 271 -8.25 -10.02 11.49
N SER A 272 -8.48 -8.75 11.17
CA SER A 272 -9.65 -7.95 11.55
C SER A 272 -9.90 -6.88 10.48
N ASP A 273 -11.01 -6.14 10.58
CA ASP A 273 -11.29 -5.03 9.67
C ASP A 273 -10.19 -3.96 9.66
N GLU A 274 -9.37 -3.90 10.70
CA GLU A 274 -8.29 -2.93 10.89
C GLU A 274 -6.90 -3.52 10.68
N ILE A 275 -6.72 -4.86 10.67
CA ILE A 275 -5.42 -5.52 10.66
C ILE A 275 -5.35 -6.54 9.53
N GLN A 276 -4.32 -6.43 8.71
CA GLN A 276 -3.95 -7.40 7.68
C GLN A 276 -2.54 -7.91 7.92
N ILE A 277 -2.33 -9.20 7.79
CA ILE A 277 -1.02 -9.87 7.83
C ILE A 277 -0.72 -10.40 6.44
N GLU A 278 0.53 -10.31 6.01
CA GLU A 278 0.90 -10.58 4.63
C GLU A 278 2.26 -11.22 4.48
N SER A 279 2.41 -12.01 3.44
CA SER A 279 3.68 -12.60 3.05
C SER A 279 3.81 -12.66 1.55
N SER A 280 5.03 -12.47 1.05
CA SER A 280 5.31 -12.57 -0.38
C SER A 280 6.69 -13.11 -0.67
N VAL A 281 6.85 -13.66 -1.87
CA VAL A 281 8.11 -14.09 -2.44
C VAL A 281 8.26 -13.49 -3.82
N GLY A 282 9.50 -13.26 -4.24
CA GLY A 282 9.76 -12.72 -5.57
C GLY A 282 11.11 -13.08 -6.11
N VAL A 283 11.21 -13.05 -7.43
CA VAL A 283 12.40 -13.30 -8.24
C VAL A 283 12.46 -12.30 -9.38
N ASN A 284 13.64 -12.03 -9.86
CA ASN A 284 13.80 -11.28 -11.11
C ASN A 284 14.11 -12.20 -12.30
N ASN A 285 13.97 -11.68 -13.50
CA ASN A 285 14.27 -12.38 -14.75
C ASN A 285 15.73 -12.23 -15.18
N SER A 286 16.44 -11.22 -14.68
CA SER A 286 17.85 -11.01 -15.00
C SER A 286 18.73 -12.07 -14.36
N VAL A 287 19.74 -12.51 -15.11
CA VAL A 287 20.78 -13.44 -14.62
C VAL A 287 21.90 -12.66 -13.92
N LEU A 288 22.10 -11.40 -14.29
CA LEU A 288 23.18 -10.53 -13.85
C LEU A 288 22.64 -9.15 -13.40
N PRO A 289 22.30 -9.01 -12.12
CA PRO A 289 22.27 -9.96 -11.02
C PRO A 289 20.97 -10.76 -10.97
N SER A 290 21.04 -12.01 -10.55
CA SER A 290 19.84 -12.73 -10.14
C SER A 290 19.44 -12.30 -8.71
N SER A 291 18.16 -12.14 -8.47
CA SER A 291 17.61 -11.75 -7.15
C SER A 291 16.51 -12.68 -6.67
N PHE A 292 16.48 -12.90 -5.37
CA PHE A 292 15.42 -13.58 -4.66
C PHE A 292 15.10 -12.83 -3.39
N PHE A 293 13.83 -12.65 -3.08
CA PHE A 293 13.41 -11.99 -1.84
C PHE A 293 12.14 -12.61 -1.25
N VAL A 294 12.05 -12.50 0.06
CA VAL A 294 10.90 -12.92 0.88
C VAL A 294 10.51 -11.75 1.77
N ASN A 295 9.23 -11.45 1.81
CA ASN A 295 8.67 -10.33 2.55
C ASN A 295 7.61 -10.84 3.54
N LEU A 296 7.62 -10.29 4.75
CA LEU A 296 6.60 -10.47 5.79
C LEU A 296 6.18 -9.08 6.26
N GLY A 297 4.89 -8.84 6.35
CA GLY A 297 4.37 -7.54 6.72
C GLY A 297 3.08 -7.60 7.52
N VAL A 298 2.77 -6.47 8.11
CA VAL A 298 1.52 -6.20 8.83
C VAL A 298 1.06 -4.81 8.46
N SER A 299 -0.21 -4.70 8.15
CA SER A 299 -0.88 -3.42 7.90
C SER A 299 -1.89 -3.17 9.00
N TYR A 300 -1.91 -1.95 9.54
CA TYR A 300 -2.80 -1.53 10.61
C TYR A 300 -3.46 -0.20 10.29
N ARG A 301 -4.77 -0.13 10.49
CA ARG A 301 -5.60 1.05 10.23
C ARG A 301 -6.11 1.65 11.53
N LEU A 302 -5.83 2.95 11.72
CA LEU A 302 -6.43 3.77 12.75
C LEU A 302 -7.57 4.59 12.14
N ASN A 303 -8.76 4.41 12.68
CA ASN A 303 -9.96 5.08 12.21
C ASN A 303 -10.34 6.23 13.17
N PHE A 304 -10.10 7.47 12.74
CA PHE A 304 -10.54 8.68 13.42
C PHE A 304 -11.72 9.34 12.69
N HIS A 305 -12.32 8.64 11.73
CA HIS A 305 -13.48 9.13 11.02
C HIS A 305 -14.67 9.22 11.98
N LYS A 306 -15.28 10.40 12.06
CA LYS A 306 -16.52 10.60 12.81
C LYS A 306 -17.67 10.48 11.82
N ASP A 307 -18.35 9.36 11.82
CA ASP A 307 -19.60 9.23 11.10
C ASP A 307 -20.60 10.24 11.63
N PHE A 308 -21.14 11.05 10.75
CA PHE A 308 -22.35 11.80 11.07
C PHE A 308 -23.50 10.79 11.15
N THR A 309 -23.66 10.18 12.33
CA THR A 309 -24.84 9.34 12.57
C THR A 309 -26.09 10.16 12.31
N SER A 310 -26.91 9.71 11.37
CA SER A 310 -28.15 10.39 11.07
C SER A 310 -29.03 10.43 12.33
N ALA A 311 -29.86 11.46 12.50
CA ALA A 311 -30.75 11.57 13.65
C ALA A 311 -31.62 10.29 13.82
N ALA A 312 -31.98 9.61 12.71
CA ALA A 312 -32.68 8.35 12.70
C ALA A 312 -31.86 7.20 13.31
N GLU A 313 -30.57 7.15 13.06
CA GLU A 313 -29.66 6.12 13.59
C GLU A 313 -29.37 6.31 15.08
N ILE A 314 -29.29 7.56 15.52
CA ILE A 314 -29.16 7.90 16.95
C ILE A 314 -30.43 7.46 17.69
N GLN A 315 -31.62 7.73 17.14
CA GLN A 315 -32.90 7.29 17.70
C GLN A 315 -33.02 5.76 17.73
N TYR A 316 -32.61 5.08 16.67
CA TYR A 316 -32.60 3.61 16.61
C TYR A 316 -31.66 3.00 17.66
N LYS A 317 -30.42 3.51 17.79
CA LYS A 317 -29.48 3.05 18.83
C LYS A 317 -30.00 3.32 20.25
N ALA A 318 -30.68 4.45 20.46
CA ALA A 318 -31.33 4.77 21.74
C ALA A 318 -32.47 3.79 22.05
N SER A 319 -33.39 3.53 21.12
CA SER A 319 -34.48 2.60 21.29
C SER A 319 -34.03 1.16 21.58
N VAL A 320 -32.99 0.67 20.88
CA VAL A 320 -32.39 -0.65 21.15
C VAL A 320 -31.79 -0.75 22.55
N LYS A 321 -31.19 0.35 23.03
CA LYS A 321 -30.62 0.41 24.38
C LYS A 321 -31.73 0.38 25.45
N GLU A 322 -32.77 1.15 25.26
CA GLU A 322 -33.96 1.15 26.15
C GLU A 322 -34.62 -0.23 26.19
N GLU A 323 -34.81 -0.89 25.05
CA GLU A 323 -35.39 -2.24 25.00
C GLU A 323 -34.51 -3.27 25.77
N LYS A 324 -33.17 -3.17 25.66
CA LYS A 324 -32.29 -4.04 26.43
C LYS A 324 -32.37 -3.79 27.94
N GLU A 325 -32.49 -2.53 28.34
CA GLU A 325 -32.65 -2.19 29.76
C GLU A 325 -34.00 -2.63 30.30
N LEU A 326 -35.07 -2.44 29.52
CA LEU A 326 -36.43 -2.94 29.88
C LEU A 326 -36.44 -4.47 30.07
N LYS A 327 -35.82 -5.22 29.14
CA LYS A 327 -35.66 -6.67 29.25
C LYS A 327 -34.87 -7.10 30.49
N LYS A 328 -33.82 -6.33 30.86
CA LYS A 328 -33.06 -6.60 32.11
C LYS A 328 -33.90 -6.36 33.36
N THR A 329 -34.69 -5.28 33.38
CA THR A 329 -35.56 -4.91 34.48
C THR A 329 -36.68 -5.93 34.66
N MET A 330 -37.35 -6.35 33.57
CA MET A 330 -38.33 -7.41 33.60
C MET A 330 -37.81 -8.73 34.14
N LYS A 331 -36.60 -9.16 33.68
CA LYS A 331 -35.91 -10.35 34.23
C LYS A 331 -35.63 -10.24 35.73
N LYS A 332 -35.23 -9.06 36.22
CA LYS A 332 -35.02 -8.80 37.64
C LYS A 332 -36.30 -8.92 38.45
N ASN A 333 -37.39 -8.30 37.97
CA ASN A 333 -38.70 -8.32 38.62
C ASN A 333 -39.27 -9.73 38.67
N THR A 334 -39.23 -10.47 37.56
CA THR A 334 -39.71 -11.89 37.51
C THR A 334 -38.90 -12.76 38.46
N LYS A 335 -37.59 -12.54 38.59
CA LYS A 335 -36.75 -13.27 39.54
C LYS A 335 -37.07 -12.93 41.00
N ALA A 336 -37.40 -11.67 41.30
CA ALA A 336 -37.83 -11.21 42.61
C ALA A 336 -39.18 -11.78 43.01
N GLU A 337 -40.16 -11.78 42.09
CA GLU A 337 -41.49 -12.39 42.29
C GLU A 337 -41.42 -13.90 42.56
N ARG A 338 -40.63 -14.64 41.78
CA ARG A 338 -40.36 -16.05 42.00
C ARG A 338 -39.74 -16.31 43.37
N LYS A 339 -38.83 -15.40 43.83
CA LYS A 339 -38.23 -15.52 45.15
C LYS A 339 -39.23 -15.26 46.29
N ARG A 340 -40.12 -14.27 46.11
CA ARG A 340 -41.23 -13.95 47.05
C ARG A 340 -42.25 -15.12 47.13
N ALA A 341 -42.66 -15.67 45.97
CA ALA A 341 -43.59 -16.81 45.92
C ALA A 341 -43.00 -18.08 46.56
N ARG A 342 -41.70 -18.31 46.44
CA ARG A 342 -41.03 -19.44 47.11
C ARG A 342 -40.91 -19.23 48.66
N LYS A 343 -40.79 -17.98 49.13
CA LYS A 343 -40.81 -17.70 50.57
C LYS A 343 -42.22 -17.84 51.16
N ALA A 344 -43.26 -17.39 50.43
CA ALA A 344 -44.67 -17.56 50.88
C ALA A 344 -45.15 -19.03 50.92
N LYS A 345 -44.55 -19.95 50.19
CA LYS A 345 -44.84 -21.40 50.26
C LYS A 345 -44.10 -22.15 51.37
N LYS A 346 -43.22 -21.47 52.09
CA LYS A 346 -42.44 -22.08 53.20
C LYS A 346 -42.99 -21.69 54.58
N ILE A 347 -44.02 -20.87 54.64
CA ILE A 347 -44.87 -20.57 55.79
C ILE A 347 -46.14 -21.38 55.69
#